data_e7d3c4f68938aee367c9a23e3a3d3790
#
_entry.id   e7d3c4f68938aee367c9a23e3a3d3790
#
_cell.length_a   1.000
_cell.length_b   1.000
_cell.length_c   1.000
_cell.angle_alpha   90.00
_cell.angle_beta   90.00
_cell.angle_gamma   90.00
#
_symmetry.space_group_name_H-M   'P 1'
#
loop_
_entity.id
_entity.type
_entity.pdbx_description
1 polymer ?
#
loop_
_entity_poly.entity_id
_entity_poly.type
_entity_poly.pdbx_seq_one_letter_code
_entity_poly.pdbx_strand_id
1 'polypeptide(L)'
;MMVPASVQTAPSSEEQAELLRVLGHPMRLAILKELTGGERAVGDIAERTGLGLSVLSQQLAILRKAALVSSRREAKQVFYAIDADQMKAAQSILEALVPAGEASGARQDARAADSRLGAAMFAQVSRVPR
;
A
#
# COMPACT_ATOMS: atom_id res chain seq x y z
N MET A 1 13.66 15.10 31.47
CA MET A 1 12.94 15.04 31.16
C MET A 1 12.60 14.19 30.44
N MET A 2 12.18 13.90 30.24
CA MET A 2 11.85 13.04 29.69
C MET A 2 11.31 13.28 28.62
N VAL A 3 11.72 12.79 27.76
CA VAL A 3 11.22 12.97 26.65
C VAL A 3 10.09 12.27 26.53
N PRO A 4 9.15 12.79 26.30
CA PRO A 4 7.97 12.15 26.20
C PRO A 4 7.97 11.30 25.04
N ALA A 5 7.43 10.26 25.24
CA ALA A 5 7.22 9.39 24.21
C ALA A 5 6.50 10.01 23.15
N SER A 6 5.79 10.95 23.51
CA SER A 6 5.01 11.55 22.51
C SER A 6 5.86 12.13 21.51
N VAL A 7 7.03 12.27 21.78
CA VAL A 7 7.75 12.76 20.82
C VAL A 7 7.86 11.75 19.84
N GLN A 8 6.88 11.52 19.13
CA GLN A 8 6.91 10.67 18.19
C GLN A 8 7.73 11.26 17.25
N THR A 9 8.88 10.97 17.07
CA THR A 9 9.69 11.50 16.04
C THR A 9 9.13 11.04 14.78
N ALA A 10 9.25 11.83 13.79
CA ALA A 10 8.87 11.44 12.47
C ALA A 10 9.69 10.24 12.08
N PRO A 11 9.15 9.36 11.27
CA PRO A 11 9.88 8.19 10.86
C PRO A 11 11.13 8.59 10.11
N SER A 12 12.18 7.83 10.28
CA SER A 12 13.43 8.11 9.58
C SER A 12 13.29 7.79 8.10
N SER A 13 14.22 8.28 7.33
CA SER A 13 14.23 7.93 5.91
C SER A 13 14.33 6.45 5.69
N GLU A 14 15.05 5.77 6.54
CA GLU A 14 15.18 4.33 6.42
C GLU A 14 13.84 3.64 6.67
N GLU A 15 13.11 4.10 7.65
CA GLU A 15 11.80 3.54 7.94
C GLU A 15 10.84 3.83 6.81
N GLN A 16 10.90 5.02 6.25
CA GLN A 16 10.06 5.37 5.13
C GLN A 16 10.38 4.53 3.90
N ALA A 17 11.67 4.35 3.65
CA ALA A 17 12.08 3.53 2.50
C ALA A 17 11.62 2.09 2.67
N GLU A 18 11.68 1.57 3.89
CA GLU A 18 11.24 0.21 4.13
C GLU A 18 9.75 0.06 3.87
N LEU A 19 8.96 1.04 4.27
CA LEU A 19 7.53 1.01 4.03
C LEU A 19 7.24 0.98 2.53
N LEU A 20 7.93 1.81 1.78
CA LEU A 20 7.74 1.84 0.33
C LEU A 20 8.24 0.56 -0.31
N ARG A 21 9.30 -0.03 0.24
CA ARG A 21 9.82 -1.28 -0.28
C ARG A 21 8.79 -2.39 -0.14
N VAL A 22 8.13 -2.44 1.00
CA VAL A 22 7.12 -3.46 1.21
C VAL A 22 5.96 -3.25 0.25
N LEU A 23 5.58 -2.01 0.01
CA LEU A 23 4.51 -1.73 -0.93
C LEU A 23 4.89 -2.04 -2.37
N GLY A 24 6.16 -1.95 -2.69
CA GLY A 24 6.60 -2.06 -4.07
C GLY A 24 6.86 -3.47 -4.55
N HIS A 25 5.90 -4.35 -4.30
CA HIS A 25 6.04 -5.74 -4.73
C HIS A 25 4.73 -6.17 -5.39
N PRO A 26 4.78 -6.76 -6.57
CA PRO A 26 3.54 -7.06 -7.31
C PRO A 26 2.54 -7.89 -6.54
N MET A 27 2.98 -8.91 -5.84
CA MET A 27 2.04 -9.73 -5.10
C MET A 27 1.41 -8.97 -3.96
N ARG A 28 2.19 -8.15 -3.27
CA ARG A 28 1.66 -7.39 -2.16
C ARG A 28 0.72 -6.31 -2.63
N LEU A 29 1.03 -5.67 -3.77
CA LEU A 29 0.10 -4.71 -4.32
C LEU A 29 -1.21 -5.36 -4.73
N ALA A 30 -1.13 -6.55 -5.30
CA ALA A 30 -2.34 -7.26 -5.70
C ALA A 30 -3.23 -7.55 -4.48
N ILE A 31 -2.61 -7.98 -3.39
CA ILE A 31 -3.35 -8.26 -2.17
C ILE A 31 -4.00 -6.98 -1.66
N LEU A 32 -3.24 -5.91 -1.60
CA LEU A 32 -3.77 -4.66 -1.06
C LEU A 32 -4.90 -4.12 -1.91
N LYS A 33 -4.81 -4.28 -3.21
CA LYS A 33 -5.88 -3.84 -4.08
C LYS A 33 -7.18 -4.59 -3.79
N GLU A 34 -7.06 -5.87 -3.46
CA GLU A 34 -8.26 -6.62 -3.12
C GLU A 34 -8.84 -6.21 -1.78
N LEU A 35 -8.06 -5.59 -0.93
CA LEU A 35 -8.53 -5.17 0.37
C LEU A 35 -9.08 -3.76 0.39
N THR A 36 -8.99 -3.03 -0.72
CA THR A 36 -9.49 -1.66 -0.73
C THR A 36 -10.99 -1.60 -0.56
N GLY A 37 -11.68 -2.67 -0.90
CA GLY A 37 -13.13 -2.71 -0.72
C GLY A 37 -13.57 -3.10 0.67
N GLY A 38 -12.64 -3.43 1.54
CA GLY A 38 -12.98 -3.81 2.89
C GLY A 38 -12.30 -5.10 3.28
N GLU A 39 -12.59 -5.55 4.47
CA GLU A 39 -12.00 -6.75 5.05
C GLU A 39 -12.33 -7.99 4.24
N ARG A 40 -11.39 -8.91 4.13
CA ARG A 40 -11.63 -10.16 3.41
C ARG A 40 -10.96 -11.31 4.12
N ALA A 41 -11.57 -12.48 4.02
CA ALA A 41 -10.99 -13.70 4.56
C ALA A 41 -9.83 -14.15 3.68
N VAL A 42 -8.88 -14.85 4.27
CA VAL A 42 -7.70 -15.32 3.55
C VAL A 42 -8.10 -16.14 2.31
N GLY A 43 -9.09 -17.01 2.45
CA GLY A 43 -9.53 -17.81 1.30
C GLY A 43 -10.05 -16.96 0.17
N ASP A 44 -10.76 -15.91 0.50
CA ASP A 44 -11.29 -15.01 -0.50
C ASP A 44 -10.16 -14.25 -1.20
N ILE A 45 -9.16 -13.84 -0.46
CA ILE A 45 -8.01 -13.16 -1.05
C ILE A 45 -7.29 -14.12 -1.99
N ALA A 46 -7.13 -15.37 -1.59
CA ALA A 46 -6.45 -16.36 -2.42
C ALA A 46 -7.18 -16.54 -3.73
N GLU A 47 -8.49 -16.62 -3.66
CA GLU A 47 -9.28 -16.81 -4.85
C GLU A 47 -9.17 -15.61 -5.78
N ARG A 48 -9.25 -14.44 -5.23
CA ARG A 48 -9.25 -13.22 -6.04
C ARG A 48 -7.89 -12.90 -6.64
N THR A 49 -6.82 -13.22 -5.92
CA THR A 49 -5.48 -12.92 -6.42
C THR A 49 -4.89 -14.06 -7.23
N GLY A 50 -5.43 -15.26 -7.08
CA GLY A 50 -4.85 -16.42 -7.73
C GLY A 50 -3.60 -16.94 -7.05
N LEU A 51 -3.23 -16.39 -5.90
CA LEU A 51 -2.05 -16.84 -5.20
C LEU A 51 -2.32 -18.10 -4.39
N GLY A 52 -1.36 -19.01 -4.35
CA GLY A 52 -1.48 -20.17 -3.49
C GLY A 52 -1.47 -19.75 -2.04
N LEU A 53 -2.07 -20.57 -1.20
CA LEU A 53 -2.20 -20.21 0.21
C LEU A 53 -0.87 -20.04 0.91
N SER A 54 0.12 -20.84 0.56
CA SER A 54 1.42 -20.75 1.17
C SER A 54 2.08 -19.42 0.85
N VAL A 55 2.06 -19.04 -0.42
CA VAL A 55 2.63 -17.77 -0.85
C VAL A 55 1.86 -16.61 -0.25
N LEU A 56 0.54 -16.71 -0.28
CA LEU A 56 -0.30 -15.66 0.27
C LEU A 56 -0.01 -15.44 1.74
N SER A 57 0.12 -16.52 2.50
CA SER A 57 0.42 -16.40 3.93
C SER A 57 1.73 -15.68 4.17
N GLN A 58 2.72 -15.96 3.35
CA GLN A 58 3.98 -15.29 3.48
C GLN A 58 3.87 -13.80 3.19
N GLN A 59 3.15 -13.46 2.14
CA GLN A 59 3.00 -12.06 1.77
C GLN A 59 2.16 -11.31 2.80
N LEU A 60 1.14 -11.95 3.34
CA LEU A 60 0.32 -11.31 4.37
C LEU A 60 1.14 -11.09 5.64
N ALA A 61 2.03 -12.02 5.96
CA ALA A 61 2.88 -11.83 7.13
C ALA A 61 3.81 -10.63 6.96
N ILE A 62 4.34 -10.44 5.78
CA ILE A 62 5.19 -9.29 5.50
C ILE A 62 4.38 -7.99 5.63
N LEU A 63 3.19 -7.98 5.07
CA LEU A 63 2.34 -6.80 5.15
C LEU A 63 1.94 -6.49 6.59
N ARG A 64 1.67 -7.54 7.36
CA ARG A 64 1.28 -7.35 8.73
C ARG A 64 2.45 -6.84 9.58
N LYS A 65 3.64 -7.35 9.32
CA LYS A 65 4.81 -6.89 10.05
C LYS A 65 5.08 -5.42 9.76
N ALA A 66 4.77 -4.97 8.56
CA ALA A 66 4.91 -3.56 8.21
C ALA A 66 3.72 -2.72 8.66
N ALA A 67 2.79 -3.33 9.35
CA ALA A 67 1.59 -2.68 9.87
C ALA A 67 0.68 -2.12 8.77
N LEU A 68 0.82 -2.61 7.56
CA LEU A 68 -0.02 -2.14 6.45
C LEU A 68 -1.37 -2.84 6.44
N VAL A 69 -1.47 -3.99 7.08
CA VAL A 69 -2.73 -4.67 7.24
C VAL A 69 -2.88 -5.13 8.67
N SER A 70 -4.10 -5.31 9.09
CA SER A 70 -4.41 -5.90 10.40
C SER A 70 -5.17 -7.18 10.14
N SER A 71 -5.19 -8.06 11.12
CA SER A 71 -5.92 -9.32 10.98
C SER A 71 -6.77 -9.55 12.20
N ARG A 72 -7.84 -10.30 12.02
CA ARG A 72 -8.65 -10.76 13.12
C ARG A 72 -9.14 -12.16 12.82
N ARG A 73 -9.41 -12.91 13.85
CA ARG A 73 -9.89 -14.26 13.67
C ARG A 73 -11.34 -14.34 14.08
N GLU A 74 -12.13 -14.97 13.26
CA GLU A 74 -13.51 -15.18 13.62
C GLU A 74 -13.81 -16.62 13.28
N ALA A 75 -14.16 -17.42 14.26
CA ALA A 75 -14.36 -18.86 14.10
C ALA A 75 -13.06 -19.44 13.55
N LYS A 76 -13.11 -20.08 12.42
CA LYS A 76 -11.92 -20.69 11.89
C LYS A 76 -11.30 -19.88 10.79
N GLN A 77 -11.80 -18.69 10.55
CA GLN A 77 -11.31 -17.88 9.47
C GLN A 77 -10.49 -16.72 9.97
N VAL A 78 -9.50 -16.32 9.20
CA VAL A 78 -8.71 -15.15 9.49
C VAL A 78 -9.04 -14.12 8.43
N PHE A 79 -9.35 -12.92 8.90
CA PHE A 79 -9.71 -11.82 8.00
C PHE A 79 -8.62 -10.76 8.06
N TYR A 80 -8.35 -10.15 6.93
CA TYR A 80 -7.36 -9.09 6.84
C TYR A 80 -8.00 -7.81 6.30
N ALA A 81 -7.51 -6.68 6.77
CA ALA A 81 -7.99 -5.39 6.30
C ALA A 81 -6.81 -4.43 6.22
N ILE A 82 -6.89 -3.46 5.35
CA ILE A 82 -5.86 -2.45 5.26
C ILE A 82 -5.90 -1.58 6.50
N ASP A 83 -4.72 -1.26 7.02
CA ASP A 83 -4.62 -0.31 8.11
C ASP A 83 -4.57 1.08 7.48
N ALA A 84 -5.65 1.82 7.65
CA ALA A 84 -5.77 3.12 6.98
C ALA A 84 -4.71 4.11 7.45
N ASP A 85 -4.37 4.09 8.72
CA ASP A 85 -3.40 5.03 9.24
C ASP A 85 -2.02 4.76 8.66
N GLN A 86 -1.65 3.50 8.57
CA GLN A 86 -0.34 3.18 8.01
C GLN A 86 -0.30 3.49 6.52
N MET A 87 -1.42 3.28 5.83
CA MET A 87 -1.47 3.60 4.42
C MET A 87 -1.40 5.11 4.20
N LYS A 88 -1.97 5.88 5.12
CA LYS A 88 -1.86 7.33 5.04
C LYS A 88 -0.42 7.77 5.29
N ALA A 89 0.31 7.05 6.13
CA ALA A 89 1.71 7.36 6.34
C ALA A 89 2.49 7.18 5.04
N ALA A 90 2.19 6.12 4.30
CA ALA A 90 2.83 5.91 3.00
C ALA A 90 2.45 7.01 2.02
N GLN A 91 1.19 7.38 2.03
CA GLN A 91 0.72 8.45 1.17
C GLN A 91 1.47 9.75 1.47
N SER A 92 1.69 10.04 2.72
CA SER A 92 2.39 11.26 3.12
C SER A 92 3.82 11.28 2.60
N ILE A 93 4.47 10.14 2.54
CA ILE A 93 5.81 10.07 1.99
C ILE A 93 5.79 10.53 0.54
N LEU A 94 4.84 10.00 -0.21
CA LEU A 94 4.76 10.34 -1.62
C LEU A 94 4.37 11.79 -1.82
N GLU A 95 3.46 12.27 -1.00
CA GLU A 95 3.02 13.66 -1.12
C GLU A 95 4.14 14.62 -0.84
N ALA A 96 5.03 14.27 0.06
CA ALA A 96 6.15 15.14 0.39
C ALA A 96 7.12 15.27 -0.78
N LEU A 97 7.03 14.37 -1.75
CA LEU A 97 7.91 14.42 -2.90
C LEU A 97 7.30 15.18 -4.07
N VAL A 98 6.05 15.58 -3.94
CA VAL A 98 5.42 16.35 -4.99
C VAL A 98 5.86 17.81 -4.82
N PRO A 99 6.34 18.45 -5.87
CA PRO A 99 6.83 19.81 -5.72
C PRO A 99 5.76 20.77 -5.22
N ALA A 100 6.16 21.68 -4.36
CA ALA A 100 5.23 22.63 -3.80
C ALA A 100 4.66 23.47 -4.92
N GLY A 101 3.48 23.82 -4.83
CA GLY A 101 2.88 24.63 -5.88
C GLY A 101 2.12 23.80 -6.87
N GLU A 102 2.44 22.51 -6.96
CA GLU A 102 1.71 21.65 -7.86
C GLU A 102 0.90 20.61 -7.11
N ALA A 103 1.12 20.49 -5.82
CA ALA A 103 0.54 19.39 -5.08
C ALA A 103 -0.96 19.37 -5.13
N SER A 104 -1.61 20.49 -4.92
CA SER A 104 -3.06 20.44 -4.89
C SER A 104 -3.67 20.66 -6.25
N GLY A 105 -3.10 21.51 -7.06
CA GLY A 105 -3.64 21.69 -8.39
C GLY A 105 -3.47 20.47 -9.26
N ALA A 106 -2.35 19.79 -9.11
CA ALA A 106 -2.09 18.64 -9.91
C ALA A 106 -3.04 17.50 -9.61
N ARG A 107 -3.55 17.45 -8.41
CA ARG A 107 -4.42 16.35 -8.05
C ARG A 107 -5.70 16.35 -8.85
N GLN A 108 -6.30 17.51 -9.05
CA GLN A 108 -7.50 17.58 -9.80
C GLN A 108 -7.26 17.38 -11.28
N ASP A 109 -6.19 17.96 -11.77
CA ASP A 109 -5.87 17.79 -13.17
C ASP A 109 -5.54 16.34 -13.48
N ALA A 110 -4.87 15.68 -12.57
CA ALA A 110 -4.54 14.29 -12.78
C ALA A 110 -5.80 13.45 -12.87
N ARG A 111 -6.79 13.78 -12.09
CA ARG A 111 -8.00 12.99 -12.13
C ARG A 111 -8.71 13.17 -13.46
N ALA A 112 -8.70 14.36 -13.98
CA ALA A 112 -9.37 14.61 -15.24
C ALA A 112 -8.63 13.95 -16.40
N ALA A 113 -7.33 13.96 -16.37
CA ALA A 113 -6.56 13.42 -17.46
C ALA A 113 -6.14 11.98 -17.24
N ASP A 114 -6.47 11.42 -16.13
CA ASP A 114 -5.92 10.15 -15.74
C ASP A 114 -6.24 9.04 -16.69
N SER A 115 -7.43 8.96 -17.16
CA SER A 115 -7.78 7.85 -18.00
C SER A 115 -6.96 7.87 -19.28
N ARG A 116 -6.56 9.03 -19.75
CA ARG A 116 -5.78 9.06 -20.95
C ARG A 116 -4.30 8.95 -20.67
N LEU A 117 -3.80 9.75 -19.74
CA LEU A 117 -2.39 9.74 -19.48
C LEU A 117 -1.94 8.51 -18.79
N GLY A 118 -2.71 8.01 -17.88
CA GLY A 118 -2.35 6.82 -17.16
C GLY A 118 -2.17 5.64 -18.08
N ALA A 119 -3.09 5.48 -18.99
CA ALA A 119 -2.99 4.37 -19.92
C ALA A 119 -1.79 4.52 -20.84
N ALA A 120 -1.53 5.74 -21.28
CA ALA A 120 -0.41 5.96 -22.16
C ALA A 120 0.91 5.70 -21.45
N MET A 121 1.01 6.11 -20.19
CA MET A 121 2.23 5.90 -19.45
C MET A 121 2.46 4.45 -19.18
N PHE A 122 1.43 3.73 -18.87
CA PHE A 122 1.58 2.31 -18.65
C PHE A 122 2.02 1.59 -19.92
N ALA A 123 1.50 1.99 -21.04
CA ALA A 123 1.89 1.39 -22.27
C ALA A 123 3.36 1.64 -22.56
N GLN A 124 3.83 2.83 -22.26
CA GLN A 124 5.22 3.12 -22.44
C GLN A 124 6.10 2.34 -21.49
N VAL A 125 5.69 2.26 -20.26
CA VAL A 125 6.48 1.53 -19.29
C VAL A 125 6.54 0.07 -19.68
N SER A 126 5.48 -0.46 -20.20
CA SER A 126 5.49 -1.85 -20.61
C SER A 126 6.48 -2.09 -21.72
N ARG A 127 6.69 -1.11 -22.54
CA ARG A 127 7.61 -1.32 -23.64
C ARG A 127 9.02 -1.05 -23.26
N VAL A 128 9.25 -0.19 -22.31
CA VAL A 128 10.58 0.15 -21.97
C VAL A 128 11.46 -0.98 -21.58
N PRO A 129 11.02 -1.93 -20.90
CA PRO A 129 11.92 -2.97 -20.46
C PRO A 129 12.43 -3.82 -21.55
N ARG A 130 12.45 -3.53 -22.66
CA ARG A 130 12.99 -4.39 -23.58
C ARG A 130 14.32 -4.04 -23.89
#